data_4972640c22ec303ddd8ee198be4ea812
#
_entry.id   4972640c22ec303ddd8ee198be4ea812
#
_cell.length_a   1.000
_cell.length_b   1.000
_cell.length_c   1.000
_cell.angle_alpha   90.00
_cell.angle_beta   90.00
_cell.angle_gamma   90.00
#
_symmetry.space_group_name_H-M   'P 1'
#
loop_
_entity.id
_entity.type
_entity.pdbx_description
1 polymer ?
#
loop_
_entity_poly.entity_id
_entity_poly.type
_entity_poly.pdbx_seq_one_letter_code
_entity_poly.pdbx_strand_id
1 'polypeptide(L)'
;QLDLAPLRDHDRRSNPLGDKFSYAEAFNKLDLSAVKKDVDAVLTDSQDWWPADWGNYGPLFIRMSWHSAGTYRTLDGRGGGDGGQMRFDPLNSWPDNGNLDKARRLLWPVKQKYGASLSWGDLMVLAGNVALENMGFETYGFAGGRSDDWEPDLVYWGPEVEMLASDRREKGGKLQRPLGATHMGLIYVNPEGPMGKPDPAGSAKNIRVAFGRMAMNDEETVALVAGGHTFGKMHGARKPADCVGPEPAAAGIEEQGLGWKNRCGKGHSEDATTSGLEGAWTQAPTQW
;
A
#
# COMPACT_ATOMS: atom_id res chain seq x y z
N GLN A 1 -4.88 -23.82 -26.24
CA GLN A 1 -4.60 -24.75 -25.14
C GLN A 1 -5.20 -24.14 -23.87
N LEU A 2 -5.98 -24.91 -23.12
CA LEU A 2 -6.58 -24.42 -21.88
C LEU A 2 -5.49 -24.28 -20.82
N ASP A 3 -5.43 -23.14 -20.18
CA ASP A 3 -4.56 -22.96 -19.01
C ASP A 3 -5.20 -23.64 -17.79
N LEU A 4 -4.53 -24.62 -17.24
CA LEU A 4 -4.98 -25.38 -16.07
C LEU A 4 -4.25 -24.95 -14.78
N ALA A 5 -3.35 -23.96 -14.84
CA ALA A 5 -2.65 -23.47 -13.65
C ALA A 5 -3.64 -22.99 -12.57
N PRO A 6 -4.71 -22.23 -12.88
CA PRO A 6 -5.68 -21.79 -11.88
C PRO A 6 -6.36 -22.91 -11.10
N LEU A 7 -6.42 -24.11 -11.65
CA LEU A 7 -6.99 -25.27 -10.95
C LEU A 7 -6.05 -25.89 -9.92
N ARG A 8 -4.79 -25.50 -9.95
CA ARG A 8 -3.73 -26.01 -9.05
C ARG A 8 -3.23 -24.96 -8.08
N ASP A 9 -3.57 -23.69 -8.36
CA ASP A 9 -3.18 -22.60 -7.49
C ASP A 9 -3.74 -22.83 -6.07
N HIS A 10 -2.87 -22.64 -5.09
CA HIS A 10 -3.21 -22.79 -3.68
C HIS A 10 -3.75 -24.18 -3.27
N ASP A 11 -3.46 -25.22 -4.07
CA ASP A 11 -3.81 -26.59 -3.69
C ASP A 11 -3.14 -26.95 -2.37
N ARG A 12 -3.92 -27.44 -1.42
CA ARG A 12 -3.44 -27.80 -0.06
C ARG A 12 -2.24 -28.76 -0.09
N ARG A 13 -2.12 -29.59 -1.11
CA ARG A 13 -1.02 -30.54 -1.28
C ARG A 13 0.30 -29.85 -1.61
N SER A 14 0.26 -28.65 -2.18
CA SER A 14 1.44 -27.81 -2.45
C SER A 14 1.81 -26.86 -1.33
N ASN A 15 1.06 -26.86 -0.23
CA ASN A 15 1.34 -26.00 0.92
C ASN A 15 2.70 -26.35 1.54
N PRO A 16 3.66 -25.43 1.59
CA PRO A 16 5.00 -25.68 2.14
C PRO A 16 5.00 -25.99 3.63
N LEU A 17 3.91 -25.68 4.34
CA LEU A 17 3.71 -25.99 5.76
C LEU A 17 3.02 -27.35 5.98
N GLY A 18 2.72 -28.06 4.88
CA GLY A 18 2.01 -29.35 4.90
C GLY A 18 0.49 -29.22 4.85
N ASP A 19 -0.13 -30.25 4.32
CA ASP A 19 -1.59 -30.29 4.07
C ASP A 19 -2.47 -30.25 5.31
N LYS A 20 -1.88 -30.53 6.48
CA LYS A 20 -2.56 -30.51 7.79
C LYS A 20 -2.40 -29.19 8.54
N PHE A 21 -1.59 -28.27 8.04
CA PHE A 21 -1.40 -26.99 8.70
C PHE A 21 -2.67 -26.16 8.65
N SER A 22 -3.09 -25.65 9.81
CA SER A 22 -4.20 -24.71 9.94
C SER A 22 -3.68 -23.38 10.49
N TYR A 23 -3.71 -22.37 9.65
CA TYR A 23 -3.27 -21.02 10.05
C TYR A 23 -4.19 -20.47 11.15
N ALA A 24 -5.50 -20.65 11.04
CA ALA A 24 -6.44 -20.18 12.06
C ALA A 24 -6.15 -20.78 13.44
N GLU A 25 -5.81 -22.08 13.52
CA GLU A 25 -5.43 -22.71 14.78
C GLU A 25 -4.09 -22.20 15.31
N ALA A 26 -3.13 -21.92 14.42
CA ALA A 26 -1.83 -21.37 14.79
C ALA A 26 -1.96 -19.94 15.29
N PHE A 27 -2.71 -19.11 14.57
CA PHE A 27 -2.98 -17.71 14.94
C PHE A 27 -3.71 -17.59 16.28
N ASN A 28 -4.72 -18.43 16.53
CA ASN A 28 -5.48 -18.41 17.78
C ASN A 28 -4.65 -18.72 19.03
N LYS A 29 -3.44 -19.24 18.86
CA LYS A 29 -2.50 -19.50 19.97
C LYS A 29 -1.52 -18.35 20.20
N LEU A 30 -1.54 -17.32 19.34
CA LEU A 30 -0.66 -16.17 19.50
C LEU A 30 -1.12 -15.27 20.65
N ASP A 31 -0.14 -14.77 21.38
CA ASP A 31 -0.34 -13.58 22.21
C ASP A 31 -0.26 -12.35 21.31
N LEU A 32 -1.42 -11.87 20.87
CA LEU A 32 -1.52 -10.72 19.98
C LEU A 32 -0.96 -9.44 20.64
N SER A 33 -1.08 -9.32 21.96
CA SER A 33 -0.52 -8.17 22.70
C SER A 33 1.02 -8.16 22.62
N ALA A 34 1.64 -9.34 22.73
CA ALA A 34 3.08 -9.47 22.54
C ALA A 34 3.49 -9.13 21.09
N VAL A 35 2.74 -9.58 20.09
CA VAL A 35 3.00 -9.23 18.68
C VAL A 35 2.91 -7.73 18.47
N LYS A 36 1.85 -7.07 18.97
CA LYS A 36 1.69 -5.60 18.87
C LYS A 36 2.86 -4.88 19.51
N LYS A 37 3.32 -5.32 20.68
CA LYS A 37 4.49 -4.73 21.36
C LYS A 37 5.77 -4.86 20.54
N ASP A 38 5.99 -6.02 19.90
CA ASP A 38 7.17 -6.22 19.06
C ASP A 38 7.11 -5.35 17.78
N VAL A 39 5.94 -5.19 17.17
CA VAL A 39 5.75 -4.28 16.03
C VAL A 39 5.96 -2.83 16.45
N ASP A 40 5.41 -2.43 17.60
CA ASP A 40 5.59 -1.07 18.16
C ASP A 40 7.07 -0.75 18.39
N ALA A 41 7.85 -1.69 18.89
CA ALA A 41 9.29 -1.52 19.06
C ALA A 41 10.02 -1.27 17.74
N VAL A 42 9.59 -1.88 16.64
CA VAL A 42 10.19 -1.65 15.32
C VAL A 42 9.93 -0.23 14.82
N LEU A 43 8.82 0.41 15.19
CA LEU A 43 8.45 1.75 14.69
C LEU A 43 9.53 2.80 14.93
N THR A 44 10.27 2.70 16.02
CA THR A 44 11.26 3.69 16.46
C THR A 44 12.71 3.16 16.45
N ASP A 45 12.92 1.91 16.06
CA ASP A 45 14.25 1.31 15.93
C ASP A 45 14.83 1.58 14.54
N SER A 46 15.37 2.79 14.36
CA SER A 46 15.90 3.25 13.06
C SER A 46 17.11 2.44 12.62
N GLN A 47 17.05 1.91 11.42
CA GLN A 47 18.09 1.08 10.83
C GLN A 47 18.97 1.86 9.86
N ASP A 48 20.29 1.71 9.94
CA ASP A 48 21.26 2.41 9.07
C ASP A 48 21.02 2.15 7.59
N TRP A 49 20.57 0.95 7.23
CA TRP A 49 20.30 0.59 5.83
C TRP A 49 19.01 1.18 5.27
N TRP A 50 18.10 1.63 6.14
CA TRP A 50 16.86 2.33 5.81
C TRP A 50 16.45 3.22 6.99
N PRO A 51 17.05 4.40 7.14
CA PRO A 51 16.77 5.26 8.28
C PRO A 51 15.30 5.67 8.35
N ALA A 52 14.77 5.69 9.57
CA ALA A 52 13.40 6.15 9.81
C ALA A 52 13.28 7.66 9.56
N ASP A 53 12.25 8.07 8.82
CA ASP A 53 11.96 9.48 8.63
C ASP A 53 11.56 10.10 9.99
N TRP A 54 12.33 11.09 10.42
CA TRP A 54 12.13 11.73 11.72
C TRP A 54 11.99 10.75 12.88
N GLY A 55 12.66 9.60 12.78
CA GLY A 55 12.74 8.62 13.86
C GLY A 55 11.55 7.67 13.99
N ASN A 56 10.63 7.64 13.02
CA ASN A 56 9.47 6.74 13.09
C ASN A 56 9.08 6.15 11.73
N TYR A 57 8.89 4.82 11.69
CA TYR A 57 8.44 4.09 10.48
C TYR A 57 6.92 4.02 10.32
N GLY A 58 6.15 4.60 11.24
CA GLY A 58 4.69 4.50 11.24
C GLY A 58 4.06 4.86 9.91
N PRO A 59 4.37 6.01 9.28
CA PRO A 59 3.83 6.38 7.98
C PRO A 59 4.13 5.36 6.88
N LEU A 60 5.32 4.77 6.87
CA LEU A 60 5.70 3.72 5.93
C LEU A 60 4.87 2.44 6.14
N PHE A 61 4.60 2.06 7.38
CA PHE A 61 3.78 0.89 7.70
C PHE A 61 2.30 1.12 7.41
N ILE A 62 1.78 2.33 7.66
CA ILE A 62 0.41 2.71 7.26
C ILE A 62 0.26 2.62 5.74
N ARG A 63 1.22 3.15 4.98
CA ARG A 63 1.23 3.05 3.52
C ARG A 63 1.28 1.58 3.07
N MET A 64 2.13 0.76 3.65
CA MET A 64 2.20 -0.68 3.32
C MET A 64 0.87 -1.38 3.59
N SER A 65 0.26 -1.12 4.73
CA SER A 65 -1.04 -1.69 5.08
C SER A 65 -2.12 -1.31 4.07
N TRP A 66 -2.21 -0.02 3.73
CA TRP A 66 -3.13 0.47 2.71
C TRP A 66 -2.87 -0.17 1.35
N HIS A 67 -1.63 -0.23 0.89
CA HIS A 67 -1.28 -0.79 -0.42
C HIS A 67 -1.50 -2.30 -0.49
N SER A 68 -1.42 -3.01 0.62
CA SER A 68 -1.79 -4.43 0.65
C SER A 68 -3.30 -4.63 0.52
N ALA A 69 -4.10 -3.75 1.10
CA ALA A 69 -5.57 -3.81 1.06
C ALA A 69 -6.16 -3.19 -0.22
N GLY A 70 -5.57 -2.13 -0.74
CA GLY A 70 -6.07 -1.32 -1.85
C GLY A 70 -6.00 -1.99 -3.23
N THR A 71 -5.63 -3.24 -3.29
CA THR A 71 -5.71 -4.07 -4.51
C THR A 71 -7.06 -4.77 -4.66
N TYR A 72 -7.94 -4.72 -3.64
CA TYR A 72 -9.25 -5.33 -3.70
C TYR A 72 -10.11 -4.76 -4.82
N ARG A 73 -10.87 -5.61 -5.48
CA ARG A 73 -11.80 -5.21 -6.53
C ARG A 73 -13.12 -5.97 -6.45
N THR A 74 -14.20 -5.22 -6.49
CA THR A 74 -15.57 -5.76 -6.38
C THR A 74 -15.99 -6.60 -7.58
N LEU A 75 -15.32 -6.44 -8.73
CA LEU A 75 -15.72 -7.12 -9.97
C LEU A 75 -15.64 -8.65 -9.83
N ASP A 76 -14.62 -9.16 -9.20
CA ASP A 76 -14.35 -10.59 -9.05
C ASP A 76 -14.00 -10.99 -7.61
N GLY A 77 -14.01 -10.05 -6.66
CA GLY A 77 -13.69 -10.28 -5.26
C GLY A 77 -12.21 -10.58 -4.99
N ARG A 78 -11.34 -10.33 -5.96
CA ARG A 78 -9.90 -10.61 -5.85
C ARG A 78 -9.13 -9.40 -5.33
N GLY A 79 -7.89 -9.64 -4.93
CA GLY A 79 -7.04 -8.63 -4.31
C GLY A 79 -7.38 -8.44 -2.82
N GLY A 80 -6.84 -7.37 -2.25
CA GLY A 80 -7.00 -7.09 -0.82
C GLY A 80 -5.85 -7.63 0.03
N GLY A 81 -6.02 -7.56 1.35
CA GLY A 81 -4.98 -7.95 2.30
C GLY A 81 -4.81 -9.46 2.49
N ASP A 82 -5.69 -10.28 1.92
CA ASP A 82 -5.59 -11.73 2.03
C ASP A 82 -4.38 -12.29 1.26
N GLY A 83 -3.88 -13.43 1.72
CA GLY A 83 -2.78 -14.13 1.06
C GLY A 83 -1.40 -13.45 1.14
N GLY A 84 -1.33 -12.19 1.58
CA GLY A 84 -0.10 -11.44 1.61
C GLY A 84 0.52 -11.24 0.22
N GLN A 85 -0.29 -11.09 -0.81
CA GLN A 85 0.07 -11.09 -2.23
C GLN A 85 1.06 -9.99 -2.64
N MET A 86 1.18 -8.91 -1.85
CA MET A 86 2.19 -7.86 -2.09
C MET A 86 3.63 -8.39 -2.10
N ARG A 87 3.89 -9.58 -1.56
CA ARG A 87 5.21 -10.23 -1.58
C ARG A 87 5.63 -10.71 -2.97
N PHE A 88 4.67 -10.91 -3.85
CA PHE A 88 4.85 -11.52 -5.17
C PHE A 88 4.71 -10.51 -6.29
N ASP A 89 5.41 -10.77 -7.39
CA ASP A 89 5.17 -10.05 -8.63
C ASP A 89 3.81 -10.50 -9.25
N PRO A 90 3.09 -9.57 -9.93
CA PRO A 90 3.54 -8.22 -10.29
C PRO A 90 3.35 -7.17 -9.19
N LEU A 91 2.60 -7.45 -8.12
CA LEU A 91 2.29 -6.45 -7.09
C LEU A 91 3.54 -5.88 -6.41
N ASN A 92 4.51 -6.76 -6.10
CA ASN A 92 5.77 -6.33 -5.48
C ASN A 92 6.56 -5.33 -6.36
N SER A 93 6.46 -5.47 -7.67
CA SER A 93 7.17 -4.61 -8.63
C SER A 93 6.36 -3.43 -9.15
N TRP A 94 5.13 -3.26 -8.70
CA TRP A 94 4.36 -2.08 -9.08
C TRP A 94 5.04 -0.79 -8.64
N PRO A 95 5.07 0.22 -9.49
CA PRO A 95 5.65 1.53 -9.14
C PRO A 95 5.07 2.11 -7.85
N ASP A 96 3.76 1.97 -7.64
CA ASP A 96 3.08 2.41 -6.43
C ASP A 96 3.57 1.71 -5.17
N ASN A 97 4.14 0.52 -5.30
CA ASN A 97 4.66 -0.28 -4.20
C ASN A 97 6.17 -0.09 -3.99
N GLY A 98 6.76 0.93 -4.63
CA GLY A 98 8.17 1.27 -4.46
C GLY A 98 8.54 1.41 -2.97
N ASN A 99 9.63 0.77 -2.57
CA ASN A 99 10.17 0.76 -1.21
C ASN A 99 9.31 0.04 -0.14
N LEU A 100 8.18 -0.57 -0.47
CA LEU A 100 7.42 -1.38 0.49
C LEU A 100 8.08 -2.73 0.80
N ASP A 101 9.01 -3.18 -0.02
CA ASP A 101 9.92 -4.28 0.31
C ASP A 101 10.79 -3.96 1.55
N LYS A 102 11.18 -2.68 1.74
CA LYS A 102 11.91 -2.21 2.93
C LYS A 102 11.02 -2.28 4.18
N ALA A 103 9.76 -1.91 4.06
CA ALA A 103 8.80 -2.06 5.16
C ALA A 103 8.69 -3.53 5.62
N ARG A 104 8.56 -4.47 4.68
CA ARG A 104 8.55 -5.90 5.00
C ARG A 104 9.87 -6.37 5.61
N ARG A 105 11.01 -5.86 5.11
CA ARG A 105 12.32 -6.20 5.66
C ARG A 105 12.50 -5.69 7.09
N LEU A 106 11.98 -4.51 7.42
CA LEU A 106 11.97 -3.98 8.79
C LEU A 106 11.16 -4.88 9.73
N LEU A 107 10.03 -5.43 9.27
CA LEU A 107 9.19 -6.34 10.03
C LEU A 107 9.70 -7.79 10.08
N TRP A 108 10.78 -8.10 9.35
CA TRP A 108 11.30 -9.46 9.27
C TRP A 108 11.65 -10.08 10.64
N PRO A 109 12.27 -9.38 11.61
CA PRO A 109 12.52 -9.93 12.94
C PRO A 109 11.25 -10.38 13.66
N VAL A 110 10.17 -9.61 13.53
CA VAL A 110 8.86 -9.99 14.09
C VAL A 110 8.33 -11.23 13.39
N LYS A 111 8.35 -11.25 12.05
CA LYS A 111 7.93 -12.42 11.27
C LYS A 111 8.72 -13.68 11.64
N GLN A 112 10.03 -13.57 11.82
CA GLN A 112 10.88 -14.70 12.24
C GLN A 112 10.50 -15.22 13.62
N LYS A 113 10.25 -14.33 14.58
CA LYS A 113 9.90 -14.69 15.96
C LYS A 113 8.61 -15.51 16.02
N TYR A 114 7.59 -15.14 15.26
CA TYR A 114 6.28 -15.79 15.31
C TYR A 114 6.07 -16.84 14.21
N GLY A 115 6.95 -16.90 13.22
CA GLY A 115 6.99 -17.93 12.20
C GLY A 115 5.67 -18.12 11.45
N ALA A 116 5.24 -19.38 11.36
CA ALA A 116 4.01 -19.74 10.67
C ALA A 116 2.72 -19.32 11.40
N SER A 117 2.81 -18.95 12.68
CA SER A 117 1.65 -18.51 13.45
C SER A 117 1.23 -17.07 13.14
N LEU A 118 2.08 -16.28 12.48
CA LEU A 118 1.78 -14.93 12.06
C LEU A 118 2.06 -14.81 10.55
N SER A 119 1.00 -14.77 9.76
CA SER A 119 1.13 -14.60 8.30
C SER A 119 1.65 -13.21 7.93
N TRP A 120 2.16 -13.06 6.73
CA TRP A 120 2.46 -11.74 6.16
C TRP A 120 1.18 -10.94 5.89
N GLY A 121 0.10 -11.61 5.47
CA GLY A 121 -1.19 -10.96 5.29
C GLY A 121 -1.65 -10.25 6.57
N ASP A 122 -1.62 -10.97 7.69
CA ASP A 122 -1.99 -10.39 8.98
C ASP A 122 -0.95 -9.38 9.50
N LEU A 123 0.34 -9.67 9.37
CA LEU A 123 1.39 -8.77 9.87
C LEU A 123 1.39 -7.41 9.15
N MET A 124 1.19 -7.38 7.83
CA MET A 124 1.15 -6.11 7.09
C MET A 124 -0.04 -5.23 7.50
N VAL A 125 -1.20 -5.83 7.74
CA VAL A 125 -2.39 -5.10 8.22
C VAL A 125 -2.21 -4.66 9.67
N LEU A 126 -1.75 -5.57 10.53
CA LEU A 126 -1.51 -5.27 11.95
C LEU A 126 -0.49 -4.15 12.15
N ALA A 127 0.56 -4.12 11.33
CA ALA A 127 1.58 -3.07 11.42
C ALA A 127 1.01 -1.67 11.16
N GLY A 128 0.06 -1.54 10.24
CA GLY A 128 -0.67 -0.29 10.03
C GLY A 128 -1.52 0.11 11.23
N ASN A 129 -2.25 -0.84 11.83
CA ASN A 129 -3.03 -0.58 13.04
C ASN A 129 -2.14 -0.15 14.22
N VAL A 130 -1.06 -0.88 14.46
CA VAL A 130 -0.11 -0.54 15.54
C VAL A 130 0.50 0.84 15.33
N ALA A 131 0.83 1.19 14.09
CA ALA A 131 1.35 2.53 13.77
C ALA A 131 0.33 3.63 14.09
N LEU A 132 -0.94 3.43 13.71
CA LEU A 132 -2.01 4.39 14.06
C LEU A 132 -2.23 4.47 15.56
N GLU A 133 -2.26 3.35 16.27
CA GLU A 133 -2.42 3.32 17.73
C GLU A 133 -1.24 3.99 18.45
N ASN A 134 0.00 3.81 17.96
CA ASN A 134 1.18 4.51 18.48
C ASN A 134 1.08 6.04 18.31
N MET A 135 0.39 6.50 17.27
CA MET A 135 0.09 7.91 17.04
C MET A 135 -1.09 8.44 17.85
N GLY A 136 -1.77 7.58 18.63
CA GLY A 136 -2.89 7.96 19.48
C GLY A 136 -4.28 7.79 18.84
N PHE A 137 -4.38 7.12 17.69
CA PHE A 137 -5.69 6.77 17.13
C PHE A 137 -6.32 5.61 17.88
N GLU A 138 -7.62 5.66 18.05
CA GLU A 138 -8.43 4.52 18.43
C GLU A 138 -8.87 3.78 17.16
N THR A 139 -8.18 2.68 16.84
CA THR A 139 -8.57 1.84 15.69
C THR A 139 -9.80 1.01 16.05
N TYR A 140 -10.57 0.59 15.03
CA TYR A 140 -11.69 -0.34 15.25
C TYR A 140 -11.26 -1.72 15.75
N GLY A 141 -9.97 -1.97 15.81
CA GLY A 141 -9.38 -3.22 16.20
C GLY A 141 -8.78 -3.99 15.03
N PHE A 142 -8.40 -5.23 15.31
CA PHE A 142 -7.77 -6.11 14.36
C PHE A 142 -8.36 -7.51 14.44
N ALA A 143 -8.75 -8.06 13.32
CA ALA A 143 -9.10 -9.47 13.19
C ALA A 143 -8.07 -10.16 12.30
N GLY A 144 -7.40 -11.17 12.84
CA GLY A 144 -6.47 -12.03 12.11
C GLY A 144 -7.17 -13.21 11.46
N GLY A 145 -6.41 -14.01 10.72
CA GLY A 145 -6.90 -15.23 10.07
C GLY A 145 -6.62 -15.26 8.58
N ARG A 146 -5.93 -14.24 8.02
CA ARG A 146 -5.48 -14.20 6.63
C ARG A 146 -4.30 -15.14 6.47
N SER A 147 -4.52 -16.32 5.94
CA SER A 147 -3.41 -17.24 5.65
C SER A 147 -2.55 -16.69 4.50
N ASP A 148 -1.23 -16.92 4.59
CA ASP A 148 -0.33 -16.59 3.49
C ASP A 148 -0.55 -17.54 2.32
N ASP A 149 -0.60 -16.98 1.12
CA ASP A 149 -0.41 -17.72 -0.11
C ASP A 149 1.08 -18.05 -0.26
N TRP A 150 1.40 -19.14 -0.93
CA TRP A 150 2.78 -19.57 -1.21
C TRP A 150 3.21 -19.39 -2.65
N GLU A 151 2.31 -18.85 -3.48
CA GLU A 151 2.53 -18.54 -4.89
C GLU A 151 1.73 -17.29 -5.29
N PRO A 152 2.12 -16.62 -6.38
CA PRO A 152 1.39 -15.47 -6.89
C PRO A 152 -0.02 -15.86 -7.32
N ASP A 153 -0.99 -15.02 -7.05
CA ASP A 153 -2.35 -15.17 -7.55
C ASP A 153 -2.41 -14.83 -9.05
N LEU A 154 -3.06 -15.69 -9.84
CA LEU A 154 -3.24 -15.47 -11.28
C LEU A 154 -4.37 -14.47 -11.54
N VAL A 155 -4.11 -13.21 -11.28
CA VAL A 155 -5.05 -12.11 -11.47
C VAL A 155 -4.60 -11.22 -12.60
N TYR A 156 -5.49 -10.92 -13.52
CA TYR A 156 -5.22 -9.93 -14.56
C TYR A 156 -5.29 -8.52 -14.01
N TRP A 157 -4.14 -7.86 -13.94
CA TRP A 157 -4.01 -6.48 -13.48
C TRP A 157 -3.92 -5.46 -14.61
N GLY A 158 -3.91 -5.89 -15.85
CA GLY A 158 -3.70 -5.10 -17.05
C GLY A 158 -2.27 -5.23 -17.58
N PRO A 159 -2.03 -4.73 -18.81
CA PRO A 159 -0.70 -4.71 -19.40
C PRO A 159 0.25 -3.82 -18.60
N GLU A 160 1.39 -4.35 -18.18
CA GLU A 160 2.38 -3.59 -17.39
C GLU A 160 2.87 -2.34 -18.12
N VAL A 161 3.06 -2.42 -19.43
CA VAL A 161 3.49 -1.28 -20.25
C VAL A 161 2.50 -0.11 -20.17
N GLU A 162 1.21 -0.40 -20.10
CA GLU A 162 0.17 0.62 -19.98
C GLU A 162 0.03 1.16 -18.56
N MET A 163 0.54 0.45 -17.55
CA MET A 163 0.52 0.93 -16.17
C MET A 163 1.35 2.20 -15.98
N LEU A 164 2.41 2.35 -16.75
CA LEU A 164 3.38 3.44 -16.62
C LEU A 164 3.21 4.55 -17.66
N ALA A 165 2.55 4.28 -18.77
CA ALA A 165 2.64 5.12 -19.97
C ALA A 165 1.43 6.04 -20.20
N SER A 166 0.25 5.70 -19.70
CA SER A 166 -0.96 6.49 -19.99
C SER A 166 -2.13 6.14 -19.05
N ASP A 167 -3.12 7.00 -19.00
CA ASP A 167 -4.41 6.70 -18.40
C ASP A 167 -5.05 5.49 -19.08
N ARG A 168 -5.50 4.52 -18.27
CA ARG A 168 -6.13 3.28 -18.74
C ARG A 168 -7.60 3.51 -19.04
N ARG A 169 -7.85 4.19 -20.13
CA ARG A 169 -9.20 4.55 -20.54
C ARG A 169 -9.56 3.92 -21.88
N GLU A 170 -10.78 3.46 -21.94
CA GLU A 170 -11.40 3.05 -23.20
C GLU A 170 -11.74 4.27 -24.06
N LYS A 171 -12.01 4.05 -25.34
CA LYS A 171 -12.64 5.07 -26.20
C LYS A 171 -13.91 5.57 -25.53
N GLY A 172 -13.98 6.88 -25.30
CA GLY A 172 -15.09 7.50 -24.57
C GLY A 172 -14.78 7.87 -23.10
N GLY A 173 -13.55 7.73 -22.67
CA GLY A 173 -13.04 8.24 -21.39
C GLY A 173 -13.44 7.43 -20.15
N LYS A 174 -13.97 6.22 -20.32
CA LYS A 174 -14.24 5.30 -19.21
C LYS A 174 -12.98 4.54 -18.81
N LEU A 175 -12.77 4.34 -17.51
CA LEU A 175 -11.69 3.49 -17.02
C LEU A 175 -11.91 2.03 -17.44
N GLN A 176 -10.84 1.37 -17.89
CA GLN A 176 -10.87 -0.05 -18.26
C GLN A 176 -11.35 -0.91 -17.09
N ARG A 177 -12.07 -1.96 -17.41
CA ARG A 177 -12.44 -3.01 -16.45
C ARG A 177 -11.45 -4.16 -16.55
N PRO A 178 -11.15 -4.85 -15.46
CA PRO A 178 -11.61 -4.68 -14.07
C PRO A 178 -10.79 -3.64 -13.28
N LEU A 179 -9.88 -2.94 -13.92
CA LEU A 179 -8.90 -2.07 -13.29
C LEU A 179 -9.57 -0.89 -12.57
N GLY A 180 -9.09 -0.61 -11.36
CA GLY A 180 -9.55 0.53 -10.57
C GLY A 180 -8.78 1.81 -10.85
N ALA A 181 -7.47 1.69 -11.03
CA ALA A 181 -6.59 2.84 -11.21
C ALA A 181 -6.51 3.32 -12.66
N THR A 182 -6.23 4.60 -12.80
CA THR A 182 -6.10 5.24 -14.11
C THR A 182 -4.72 5.03 -14.70
N HIS A 183 -3.68 5.02 -13.88
CA HIS A 183 -2.28 5.09 -14.34
C HIS A 183 -1.37 4.07 -13.65
N MET A 184 -1.29 4.09 -12.35
CA MET A 184 -0.25 3.39 -11.58
C MET A 184 -0.71 2.10 -10.87
N GLY A 185 -1.65 1.39 -11.40
CA GLY A 185 -2.20 0.19 -10.79
C GLY A 185 -3.56 0.42 -10.16
N LEU A 186 -3.95 -0.39 -9.17
CA LEU A 186 -5.29 -0.34 -8.59
C LEU A 186 -5.41 0.56 -7.35
N ILE A 187 -4.30 1.14 -6.89
CA ILE A 187 -4.23 1.83 -5.59
C ILE A 187 -4.46 3.33 -5.74
N TYR A 188 -4.05 3.91 -6.86
CA TYR A 188 -4.09 5.35 -7.09
C TYR A 188 -4.77 5.74 -8.40
N VAL A 189 -5.20 6.99 -8.43
CA VAL A 189 -5.53 7.71 -9.66
C VAL A 189 -4.29 8.45 -10.17
N ASN A 190 -4.36 8.99 -11.39
CA ASN A 190 -3.23 9.76 -11.92
C ASN A 190 -3.00 11.03 -11.07
N PRO A 191 -1.82 11.17 -10.42
CA PRO A 191 -1.53 12.30 -9.56
C PRO A 191 -1.44 13.64 -10.29
N GLU A 192 -1.21 13.60 -11.61
CA GLU A 192 -1.19 14.81 -12.46
C GLU A 192 -2.59 15.28 -12.85
N GLY A 193 -3.64 14.58 -12.43
CA GLY A 193 -5.01 14.82 -12.86
C GLY A 193 -5.42 13.97 -14.07
N PRO A 194 -6.68 14.08 -14.49
CA PRO A 194 -7.20 13.34 -15.62
C PRO A 194 -6.42 13.61 -16.90
N MET A 195 -5.91 12.55 -17.53
CA MET A 195 -5.11 12.65 -18.76
C MET A 195 -3.85 13.53 -18.58
N GLY A 196 -3.26 13.57 -17.39
CA GLY A 196 -2.09 14.36 -17.07
C GLY A 196 -2.34 15.88 -17.04
N LYS A 197 -3.57 16.28 -16.78
CA LYS A 197 -3.94 17.70 -16.69
C LYS A 197 -4.47 18.01 -15.29
N PRO A 198 -3.93 19.02 -14.60
CA PRO A 198 -4.46 19.44 -13.30
C PRO A 198 -5.93 19.85 -13.41
N ASP A 199 -6.79 19.00 -12.91
CA ASP A 199 -8.25 19.22 -12.86
C ASP A 199 -8.82 18.52 -11.62
N PRO A 200 -8.90 19.20 -10.48
CA PRO A 200 -9.44 18.62 -9.25
C PRO A 200 -10.89 18.11 -9.38
N ALA A 201 -11.72 18.82 -10.12
CA ALA A 201 -13.11 18.42 -10.34
C ALA A 201 -13.20 17.16 -11.22
N GLY A 202 -12.37 17.08 -12.25
CA GLY A 202 -12.24 15.89 -13.08
C GLY A 202 -11.65 14.71 -12.31
N SER A 203 -10.67 14.96 -11.45
CA SER A 203 -10.05 13.94 -10.57
C SER A 203 -11.08 13.31 -9.64
N ALA A 204 -12.05 14.07 -9.13
CA ALA A 204 -13.11 13.54 -8.26
C ALA A 204 -13.90 12.40 -8.93
N LYS A 205 -14.13 12.46 -10.24
CA LYS A 205 -14.79 11.37 -10.98
C LYS A 205 -13.92 10.11 -11.04
N ASN A 206 -12.62 10.28 -11.27
CA ASN A 206 -11.67 9.17 -11.32
C ASN A 206 -11.54 8.51 -9.94
N ILE A 207 -11.43 9.32 -8.89
CA ILE A 207 -11.36 8.86 -7.50
C ILE A 207 -12.59 8.01 -7.18
N ARG A 208 -13.79 8.51 -7.41
CA ARG A 208 -15.03 7.75 -7.16
C ARG A 208 -15.09 6.43 -7.92
N VAL A 209 -14.64 6.41 -9.18
CA VAL A 209 -14.60 5.16 -9.95
C VAL A 209 -13.58 4.19 -9.39
N ALA A 210 -12.36 4.65 -9.09
CA ALA A 210 -11.29 3.82 -8.56
C ALA A 210 -11.65 3.23 -7.18
N PHE A 211 -12.00 4.09 -6.24
CA PHE A 211 -12.31 3.66 -4.87
C PHE A 211 -13.65 2.93 -4.77
N GLY A 212 -14.66 3.31 -5.57
CA GLY A 212 -15.91 2.56 -5.66
C GLY A 212 -15.71 1.13 -6.17
N ARG A 213 -14.73 0.88 -7.05
CA ARG A 213 -14.34 -0.48 -7.46
C ARG A 213 -13.67 -1.27 -6.36
N MET A 214 -13.16 -0.60 -5.32
CA MET A 214 -12.62 -1.21 -4.09
C MET A 214 -13.68 -1.33 -2.98
N ALA A 215 -14.96 -1.10 -3.27
CA ALA A 215 -16.08 -1.09 -2.34
C ALA A 215 -16.15 0.11 -1.38
N MET A 216 -15.45 1.19 -1.66
CA MET A 216 -15.43 2.38 -0.81
C MET A 216 -16.44 3.42 -1.29
N ASN A 217 -17.18 4.00 -0.36
CA ASN A 217 -18.04 5.16 -0.59
C ASN A 217 -17.25 6.48 -0.51
N ASP A 218 -17.93 7.62 -0.73
CA ASP A 218 -17.28 8.94 -0.71
C ASP A 218 -16.71 9.31 0.66
N GLU A 219 -17.40 8.97 1.75
CA GLU A 219 -16.97 9.27 3.12
C GLU A 219 -15.72 8.46 3.49
N GLU A 220 -15.73 7.17 3.23
CA GLU A 220 -14.57 6.29 3.44
C GLU A 220 -13.38 6.72 2.57
N THR A 221 -13.63 7.11 1.34
CA THR A 221 -12.60 7.59 0.42
C THR A 221 -11.95 8.88 0.93
N VAL A 222 -12.74 9.84 1.40
CA VAL A 222 -12.22 11.09 1.98
C VAL A 222 -11.44 10.81 3.26
N ALA A 223 -11.97 9.95 4.14
CA ALA A 223 -11.28 9.58 5.37
C ALA A 223 -9.92 8.92 5.09
N LEU A 224 -9.85 8.02 4.11
CA LEU A 224 -8.61 7.38 3.70
C LEU A 224 -7.63 8.37 3.10
N VAL A 225 -8.05 9.15 2.09
CA VAL A 225 -7.16 10.03 1.33
C VAL A 225 -6.69 11.19 2.18
N ALA A 226 -7.60 11.92 2.82
CA ALA A 226 -7.26 13.05 3.69
C ALA A 226 -6.51 12.57 4.93
N GLY A 227 -6.94 11.47 5.56
CA GLY A 227 -6.27 10.89 6.71
C GLY A 227 -4.86 10.39 6.36
N GLY A 228 -4.71 9.66 5.27
CA GLY A 228 -3.40 9.14 4.83
C GLY A 228 -2.40 10.24 4.51
N HIS A 229 -2.85 11.36 3.97
CA HIS A 229 -2.02 12.51 3.64
C HIS A 229 -1.68 13.41 4.84
N THR A 230 -2.02 13.01 6.05
CA THR A 230 -1.59 13.72 7.27
C THR A 230 -0.33 13.14 7.90
N PHE A 231 0.18 12.01 7.37
CA PHE A 231 1.31 11.31 8.00
C PHE A 231 2.60 11.44 7.20
N GLY A 232 3.65 11.85 7.88
CA GLY A 232 5.05 11.67 7.53
C GLY A 232 5.40 12.07 6.11
N LYS A 233 5.98 11.14 5.40
CA LYS A 233 6.60 11.34 4.10
C LYS A 233 6.21 10.27 3.10
N MET A 234 6.07 10.67 1.85
CA MET A 234 5.98 9.73 0.73
C MET A 234 7.34 9.13 0.40
N HIS A 235 7.38 7.81 0.28
CA HIS A 235 8.54 7.06 -0.16
C HIS A 235 8.36 6.57 -1.59
N GLY A 236 8.94 7.28 -2.54
CA GLY A 236 8.99 6.87 -3.92
C GLY A 236 10.36 6.33 -4.33
N ALA A 237 10.75 6.56 -5.59
CA ALA A 237 12.02 6.09 -6.14
C ALA A 237 13.23 6.88 -5.62
N ARG A 238 13.02 8.09 -5.12
CA ARG A 238 14.10 8.95 -4.61
C ARG A 238 14.44 8.62 -3.16
N LYS A 239 15.67 8.90 -2.78
CA LYS A 239 16.08 8.78 -1.38
C LYS A 239 15.30 9.78 -0.52
N PRO A 240 14.72 9.38 0.61
CA PRO A 240 13.95 10.28 1.45
C PRO A 240 14.66 11.57 1.84
N ALA A 241 15.93 11.48 2.22
CA ALA A 241 16.73 12.64 2.63
C ALA A 241 16.91 13.70 1.55
N ASP A 242 16.87 13.31 0.27
CA ASP A 242 17.07 14.23 -0.85
C ASP A 242 15.79 15.02 -1.20
N CYS A 243 14.65 14.61 -0.65
CA CYS A 243 13.32 15.03 -1.06
C CYS A 243 12.55 15.82 0.02
N VAL A 244 13.21 16.19 1.08
CA VAL A 244 12.60 17.00 2.14
C VAL A 244 12.38 18.42 1.60
N GLY A 245 11.10 18.78 1.47
CA GLY A 245 10.66 20.12 1.13
C GLY A 245 10.48 21.00 2.36
N PRO A 246 9.99 22.23 2.17
CA PRO A 246 9.60 23.08 3.30
C PRO A 246 8.48 22.44 4.11
N GLU A 247 8.39 22.83 5.38
CA GLU A 247 7.30 22.39 6.26
C GLU A 247 5.95 22.70 5.61
N PRO A 248 5.02 21.74 5.49
CA PRO A 248 3.74 21.95 4.81
C PRO A 248 2.95 23.16 5.36
N ALA A 249 2.98 23.38 6.67
CA ALA A 249 2.28 24.50 7.30
C ALA A 249 2.82 25.88 6.88
N ALA A 250 4.06 25.97 6.42
CA ALA A 250 4.72 27.20 6.04
C ALA A 250 4.92 27.38 4.53
N ALA A 251 4.51 26.39 3.74
CA ALA A 251 4.71 26.37 2.30
C ALA A 251 3.42 26.56 1.52
N GLY A 252 3.52 27.15 0.34
CA GLY A 252 2.42 27.17 -0.62
C GLY A 252 2.06 25.75 -1.08
N ILE A 253 0.83 25.54 -1.48
CA ILE A 253 0.32 24.22 -1.91
C ILE A 253 1.15 23.63 -3.07
N GLU A 254 1.74 24.47 -3.90
CA GLU A 254 2.59 24.07 -5.02
C GLU A 254 3.97 23.57 -4.62
N GLU A 255 4.39 23.82 -3.37
CA GLU A 255 5.71 23.47 -2.84
C GLU A 255 5.66 22.36 -1.78
N GLN A 256 4.50 22.12 -1.22
CA GLN A 256 4.27 21.02 -0.29
C GLN A 256 4.50 19.68 -0.98
N GLY A 257 4.61 18.60 -0.22
CA GLY A 257 4.77 17.27 -0.77
C GLY A 257 3.72 16.82 -1.77
N LEU A 258 2.56 17.45 -1.76
CA LEU A 258 1.50 17.34 -2.78
C LEU A 258 1.73 18.27 -3.98
N GLY A 259 2.66 19.19 -3.86
CA GLY A 259 2.85 20.27 -4.81
C GLY A 259 3.61 19.82 -6.05
N TRP A 260 3.28 20.44 -7.14
CA TRP A 260 3.92 20.23 -8.45
C TRP A 260 5.28 20.92 -8.59
N LYS A 261 5.71 21.69 -7.61
CA LYS A 261 7.06 22.27 -7.53
C LYS A 261 8.01 21.49 -6.64
N ASN A 262 7.69 20.24 -6.36
CA ASN A 262 8.57 19.36 -5.61
C ASN A 262 9.92 19.18 -6.31
N ARG A 263 11.00 19.16 -5.53
CA ARG A 263 12.36 19.04 -6.07
C ARG A 263 12.73 17.64 -6.55
N CYS A 264 12.02 16.63 -6.09
CA CYS A 264 12.37 15.23 -6.29
C CYS A 264 11.56 14.50 -7.35
N GLY A 265 10.46 15.05 -7.77
CA GLY A 265 9.61 14.45 -8.77
C GLY A 265 8.84 15.50 -9.55
N LYS A 266 8.45 15.14 -10.74
CA LYS A 266 7.63 16.00 -11.61
C LYS A 266 6.21 15.48 -11.73
N GLY A 267 5.89 14.36 -11.07
CA GLY A 267 4.59 13.74 -11.11
C GLY A 267 4.23 13.11 -12.46
N HIS A 268 5.18 12.90 -13.36
CA HIS A 268 4.94 12.28 -14.66
C HIS A 268 6.10 11.39 -15.10
N SER A 269 5.85 10.53 -16.09
CA SER A 269 6.82 9.59 -16.64
C SER A 269 7.36 8.66 -15.53
N GLU A 270 8.66 8.50 -15.40
CA GLU A 270 9.29 7.70 -14.35
C GLU A 270 9.01 8.22 -12.93
N ASP A 271 8.77 9.51 -12.78
CA ASP A 271 8.40 10.10 -11.48
C ASP A 271 6.95 9.76 -11.08
N ALA A 272 6.07 9.50 -12.03
CA ALA A 272 4.71 9.02 -11.77
C ALA A 272 4.68 7.59 -11.19
N THR A 273 5.75 6.83 -11.36
CA THR A 273 5.87 5.46 -10.86
C THR A 273 6.00 5.38 -9.34
N THR A 274 6.10 6.51 -8.68
CA THR A 274 6.33 6.61 -7.24
C THR A 274 5.16 7.26 -6.50
N SER A 275 3.95 6.97 -6.89
CA SER A 275 2.75 7.63 -6.39
C SER A 275 2.71 9.13 -6.69
N GLY A 276 3.49 9.56 -7.66
CA GLY A 276 3.57 10.90 -8.20
C GLY A 276 4.63 11.75 -7.52
N LEU A 277 4.43 12.15 -6.31
CA LEU A 277 5.25 13.19 -5.69
C LEU A 277 6.00 12.68 -4.47
N GLU A 278 7.29 12.95 -4.46
CA GLU A 278 8.11 12.83 -3.27
C GLU A 278 7.93 14.10 -2.41
N GLY A 279 7.62 13.91 -1.15
CA GLY A 279 7.46 15.05 -0.26
C GLY A 279 7.08 14.68 1.15
N ALA A 280 7.07 15.66 2.02
CA ALA A 280 6.68 15.51 3.40
C ALA A 280 5.27 16.08 3.62
N TRP A 281 4.40 15.30 4.22
CA TRP A 281 3.10 15.74 4.69
C TRP A 281 3.23 16.44 6.04
N THR A 282 4.08 15.91 6.90
CA THR A 282 4.49 16.48 8.18
C THR A 282 5.90 16.01 8.52
N GLN A 283 6.64 16.81 9.25
CA GLN A 283 7.93 16.44 9.82
C GLN A 283 7.79 15.84 11.24
N ALA A 284 6.60 15.82 11.78
CA ALA A 284 6.28 15.17 13.03
C ALA A 284 5.47 13.89 12.75
N PRO A 285 6.12 12.72 12.59
CA PRO A 285 5.49 11.52 12.09
C PRO A 285 4.39 10.96 13.00
N THR A 286 4.30 11.44 14.23
CA THR A 286 3.27 11.06 15.20
C THR A 286 2.22 12.15 15.41
N GLN A 287 2.19 13.17 14.56
CA GLN A 287 1.17 14.23 14.53
C GLN A 287 0.40 14.19 13.21
N TRP A 288 -0.86 14.47 13.26
CA TRP A 288 -1.77 14.56 12.12
C TRP A 288 -2.56 15.86 12.12
#